data_9e6ed1ff29c5f4cb09fb1ba3ed25bca3
#
_entry.id   9e6ed1ff29c5f4cb09fb1ba3ed25bca3
#
_cell.length_a   1.000
_cell.length_b   1.000
_cell.length_c   1.000
_cell.angle_alpha   90.00
_cell.angle_beta   90.00
_cell.angle_gamma   90.00
#
_symmetry.space_group_name_H-M   'P 1'
#
loop_
_entity.id
_entity.type
_entity.pdbx_description
1 polymer ?
#
loop_
_entity_poly.entity_id
_entity_poly.type
_entity_poly.pdbx_seq_one_letter_code
_entity_poly.pdbx_strand_id
1 'polypeptide(L)'
;MNLLERVDHWGTVAPNKIAHVSGERTLSYGELRARSNALAAYLSGQVGDECAPIAMLGHREPEMLVAFLGAVKSGRAYVPIDTALPQQRIDNILAIARPALVLTAQETARVSAQGSETPLRPVQKNDPFYILFTSGSTGEPKGVIITRGCLEHFLNWMLGEQKFAERTETFLNQAPFSFDLSVMDLYCSLATGGTLFSISRDLVENPKLLYRALTNSNVTTWVSTPSFAQMCLIEETFREPMLPHVRRFLFCGETLPPQTVARLRERFPRAEVWNMYGPTEATVATTSIRIDDDVLKKYSPLPVGRPMPGVQVVIVDLAGEVLPPEQRGEIVIAGQNVSPGYLGRPDLTGQAFFEFEGERAYRTGDQGRLRDGLLFFEGRIDHQIKLSGYRIELGDIETNLLSLPQVRDAVVLPVTKNGAVLSLAAFVVLSAREQASDFVVGQALRKLLGQRLPVYMLPRKFLFLDAFPMTPNGKVDRARLAASL
;
A
#
# COMPACT_ATOMS: atom_id res chain seq x y z
N MET A 1 1.70 20.55 17.20
CA MET A 1 1.31 20.87 15.79
C MET A 1 0.78 19.59 15.16
N ASN A 2 -0.39 19.67 14.54
CA ASN A 2 -0.91 18.59 13.70
C ASN A 2 -0.15 18.53 12.36
N LEU A 3 -0.45 17.51 11.53
CA LEU A 3 0.25 17.31 10.26
C LEU A 3 0.18 18.54 9.32
N LEU A 4 -1.01 19.11 9.14
CA LEU A 4 -1.19 20.24 8.23
C LEU A 4 -0.46 21.50 8.72
N GLU A 5 -0.50 21.75 10.04
CA GLU A 5 0.28 22.83 10.66
C GLU A 5 1.79 22.65 10.49
N ARG A 6 2.30 21.40 10.56
CA ARG A 6 3.71 21.08 10.31
C ARG A 6 4.11 21.43 8.86
N VAL A 7 3.29 21.02 7.89
CA VAL A 7 3.56 21.30 6.47
C VAL A 7 3.54 22.80 6.19
N ASP A 8 2.56 23.53 6.72
CA ASP A 8 2.46 24.99 6.56
C ASP A 8 3.60 25.72 7.28
N HIS A 9 4.05 25.21 8.43
CA HIS A 9 5.24 25.72 9.11
C HIS A 9 6.47 25.66 8.20
N TRP A 10 6.76 24.49 7.59
CA TRP A 10 7.89 24.36 6.68
C TRP A 10 7.77 25.26 5.46
N GLY A 11 6.57 25.42 4.90
CA GLY A 11 6.30 26.36 3.82
C GLY A 11 6.54 27.82 4.21
N THR A 12 6.53 28.13 5.50
CA THR A 12 6.79 29.47 6.03
C THR A 12 8.27 29.69 6.37
N VAL A 13 8.86 28.76 7.14
CA VAL A 13 10.23 28.93 7.68
C VAL A 13 11.33 28.50 6.70
N ALA A 14 11.01 27.64 5.75
CA ALA A 14 11.96 27.13 4.76
C ALA A 14 11.31 27.01 3.36
N PRO A 15 10.76 28.10 2.78
CA PRO A 15 9.95 28.03 1.57
C PRO A 15 10.69 27.48 0.35
N ASN A 16 11.99 27.69 0.26
CA ASN A 16 12.82 27.21 -0.86
C ASN A 16 13.31 25.76 -0.70
N LYS A 17 13.06 25.12 0.46
CA LYS A 17 13.43 23.72 0.69
C LYS A 17 12.58 22.82 -0.18
N ILE A 18 13.20 21.83 -0.81
CA ILE A 18 12.50 20.88 -1.69
C ILE A 18 11.70 19.89 -0.83
N ALA A 19 10.40 19.84 -1.06
CA ALA A 19 9.47 18.89 -0.46
C ALA A 19 9.37 17.60 -1.29
N HIS A 20 9.41 17.72 -2.64
CA HIS A 20 9.25 16.57 -3.52
C HIS A 20 10.16 16.66 -4.75
N VAL A 21 10.72 15.51 -5.13
CA VAL A 21 11.47 15.28 -6.37
C VAL A 21 10.83 14.14 -7.13
N SER A 22 10.43 14.37 -8.38
CA SER A 22 9.87 13.37 -9.28
C SER A 22 10.46 13.52 -10.68
N GLY A 23 11.41 12.67 -11.03
CA GLY A 23 12.22 12.83 -12.22
C GLY A 23 13.03 14.14 -12.18
N GLU A 24 12.86 14.99 -13.22
CA GLU A 24 13.48 16.32 -13.28
C GLU A 24 12.65 17.41 -12.60
N ARG A 25 11.47 17.09 -12.12
CA ARG A 25 10.54 18.06 -11.51
C ARG A 25 10.72 18.10 -10.01
N THR A 26 10.70 19.30 -9.47
CA THR A 26 10.77 19.56 -8.03
C THR A 26 9.58 20.41 -7.58
N LEU A 27 9.25 20.28 -6.30
CA LEU A 27 8.25 21.11 -5.62
C LEU A 27 8.84 21.54 -4.28
N SER A 28 8.96 22.85 -4.06
CA SER A 28 9.40 23.40 -2.78
C SER A 28 8.26 23.43 -1.75
N TYR A 29 8.58 23.56 -0.47
CA TYR A 29 7.58 23.71 0.60
C TYR A 29 6.76 24.99 0.46
N GLY A 30 7.38 26.08 0.00
CA GLY A 30 6.67 27.33 -0.27
C GLY A 30 5.62 27.18 -1.38
N GLU A 31 6.02 26.54 -2.50
CA GLU A 31 5.10 26.23 -3.60
C GLU A 31 4.00 25.27 -3.17
N LEU A 32 4.36 24.20 -2.43
CA LEU A 32 3.39 23.22 -1.92
C LEU A 32 2.33 23.90 -1.05
N ARG A 33 2.76 24.76 -0.11
CA ARG A 33 1.84 25.53 0.74
C ARG A 33 0.96 26.47 -0.07
N ALA A 34 1.54 27.31 -0.92
CA ALA A 34 0.80 28.29 -1.70
C ALA A 34 -0.22 27.62 -2.64
N ARG A 35 0.23 26.62 -3.40
CA ARG A 35 -0.61 25.93 -4.37
C ARG A 35 -1.70 25.08 -3.70
N SER A 36 -1.41 24.40 -2.57
CA SER A 36 -2.42 23.62 -1.86
C SER A 36 -3.47 24.53 -1.20
N ASN A 37 -3.09 25.72 -0.71
CA ASN A 37 -4.05 26.71 -0.18
C ASN A 37 -4.95 27.27 -1.30
N ALA A 38 -4.37 27.61 -2.45
CA ALA A 38 -5.13 28.09 -3.61
C ALA A 38 -6.14 27.02 -4.10
N LEU A 39 -5.70 25.76 -4.17
CA LEU A 39 -6.60 24.66 -4.53
C LEU A 39 -7.70 24.45 -3.49
N ALA A 40 -7.38 24.49 -2.20
CA ALA A 40 -8.37 24.36 -1.14
C ALA A 40 -9.46 25.45 -1.23
N ALA A 41 -9.06 26.69 -1.48
CA ALA A 41 -9.98 27.79 -1.69
C ALA A 41 -10.86 27.60 -2.94
N TYR A 42 -10.27 27.14 -4.05
CA TYR A 42 -11.02 26.79 -5.26
C TYR A 42 -12.07 25.71 -4.96
N LEU A 43 -11.68 24.61 -4.30
CA LEU A 43 -12.57 23.52 -3.95
C LEU A 43 -13.71 23.98 -3.04
N SER A 44 -13.44 24.84 -2.05
CA SER A 44 -14.46 25.40 -1.16
C SER A 44 -15.48 26.26 -1.91
N GLY A 45 -15.10 26.91 -3.01
CA GLY A 45 -15.99 27.71 -3.84
C GLY A 45 -16.78 26.94 -4.90
N GLN A 46 -16.25 25.81 -5.36
CA GLN A 46 -16.86 25.02 -6.47
C GLN A 46 -17.73 23.86 -5.98
N VAL A 47 -17.45 23.33 -4.82
CA VAL A 47 -18.08 22.11 -4.29
C VAL A 47 -18.84 22.49 -3.04
N GLY A 48 -20.15 22.24 -3.03
CA GLY A 48 -21.05 22.55 -1.90
C GLY A 48 -20.62 21.91 -0.57
N ASP A 49 -21.43 22.05 0.46
CA ASP A 49 -21.13 21.57 1.84
C ASP A 49 -21.12 20.05 2.01
N GLU A 50 -21.37 19.27 0.96
CA GLU A 50 -21.33 17.81 1.00
C GLU A 50 -19.89 17.30 1.25
N CYS A 51 -19.73 16.33 2.16
CA CYS A 51 -18.45 15.73 2.52
C CYS A 51 -17.89 14.73 1.49
N ALA A 52 -18.34 14.77 0.23
CA ALA A 52 -17.87 13.86 -0.82
C ALA A 52 -16.36 14.07 -1.08
N PRO A 53 -15.59 12.99 -1.28
CA PRO A 53 -14.14 13.09 -1.45
C PRO A 53 -13.77 13.75 -2.79
N ILE A 54 -12.49 14.11 -2.93
CA ILE A 54 -11.89 14.57 -4.19
C ILE A 54 -11.04 13.43 -4.77
N ALA A 55 -11.33 13.00 -5.99
CA ALA A 55 -10.51 12.00 -6.68
C ALA A 55 -9.35 12.68 -7.43
N MET A 56 -8.18 12.04 -7.37
CA MET A 56 -6.95 12.52 -7.98
C MET A 56 -6.41 11.48 -8.95
N LEU A 57 -6.45 11.78 -10.24
CA LEU A 57 -5.86 10.95 -11.31
C LEU A 57 -4.43 11.38 -11.57
N GLY A 58 -3.49 10.50 -11.27
CA GLY A 58 -2.07 10.74 -11.46
C GLY A 58 -1.23 9.58 -10.97
N HIS A 59 0.09 9.73 -11.03
CA HIS A 59 1.01 8.69 -10.56
C HIS A 59 1.90 9.23 -9.44
N ARG A 60 2.93 10.01 -9.78
CA ARG A 60 3.91 10.60 -8.83
C ARG A 60 4.26 12.04 -9.17
N GLU A 61 3.41 12.70 -9.91
CA GLU A 61 3.58 14.11 -10.26
C GLU A 61 3.54 14.98 -9.00
N PRO A 62 4.31 16.06 -8.92
CA PRO A 62 4.26 16.99 -7.78
C PRO A 62 2.87 17.54 -7.49
N GLU A 63 2.03 17.63 -8.50
CA GLU A 63 0.63 18.06 -8.40
C GLU A 63 -0.21 17.14 -7.52
N MET A 64 0.16 15.85 -7.39
CA MET A 64 -0.54 14.93 -6.49
C MET A 64 -0.46 15.40 -5.04
N LEU A 65 0.71 15.84 -4.58
CA LEU A 65 0.88 16.37 -3.23
C LEU A 65 0.07 17.65 -3.00
N VAL A 66 0.09 18.54 -4.00
CA VAL A 66 -0.73 19.77 -3.99
C VAL A 66 -2.20 19.41 -3.88
N ALA A 67 -2.64 18.41 -4.63
CA ALA A 67 -4.03 17.98 -4.68
C ALA A 67 -4.46 17.31 -3.37
N PHE A 68 -3.64 16.44 -2.78
CA PHE A 68 -3.92 15.79 -1.49
C PHE A 68 -4.08 16.83 -0.38
N LEU A 69 -3.12 17.74 -0.25
CA LEU A 69 -3.19 18.78 0.77
C LEU A 69 -4.31 19.78 0.50
N GLY A 70 -4.57 20.14 -0.76
CA GLY A 70 -5.68 21.00 -1.15
C GLY A 70 -7.03 20.43 -0.76
N ALA A 71 -7.25 19.12 -1.01
CA ALA A 71 -8.47 18.44 -0.61
C ALA A 71 -8.68 18.47 0.91
N VAL A 72 -7.68 18.03 1.70
CA VAL A 72 -7.83 17.99 3.16
C VAL A 72 -7.89 19.36 3.82
N LYS A 73 -7.27 20.39 3.23
CA LYS A 73 -7.41 21.79 3.65
C LYS A 73 -8.78 22.37 3.32
N SER A 74 -9.50 21.82 2.34
CA SER A 74 -10.88 22.18 2.02
C SER A 74 -11.93 21.39 2.81
N GLY A 75 -11.52 20.55 3.76
CA GLY A 75 -12.40 19.71 4.57
C GLY A 75 -12.83 18.39 3.94
N ARG A 76 -12.12 17.90 2.91
CA ARG A 76 -12.51 16.72 2.14
C ARG A 76 -11.38 15.69 2.10
N ALA A 77 -11.74 14.41 2.18
CA ALA A 77 -10.80 13.33 1.92
C ALA A 77 -10.33 13.35 0.45
N TYR A 78 -9.13 12.86 0.19
CA TYR A 78 -8.69 12.56 -1.17
C TYR A 78 -8.73 11.08 -1.48
N VAL A 79 -8.93 10.76 -2.77
CA VAL A 79 -8.86 9.40 -3.34
C VAL A 79 -7.79 9.40 -4.42
N PRO A 80 -6.59 8.84 -4.17
CA PRO A 80 -5.55 8.77 -5.19
C PRO A 80 -5.83 7.59 -6.11
N ILE A 81 -5.88 7.84 -7.41
CA ILE A 81 -6.12 6.83 -8.44
C ILE A 81 -4.94 6.85 -9.42
N ASP A 82 -4.23 5.73 -9.50
CA ASP A 82 -3.10 5.59 -10.42
C ASP A 82 -3.58 5.47 -11.87
N THR A 83 -3.07 6.33 -12.74
CA THR A 83 -3.38 6.33 -14.18
C THR A 83 -2.87 5.10 -14.92
N ALA A 84 -2.05 4.27 -14.29
CA ALA A 84 -1.63 2.97 -14.82
C ALA A 84 -2.71 1.87 -14.68
N LEU A 85 -3.79 2.13 -13.94
CA LEU A 85 -4.92 1.21 -13.84
C LEU A 85 -5.70 1.17 -15.15
N PRO A 86 -6.29 0.01 -15.52
CA PRO A 86 -7.23 -0.06 -16.63
C PRO A 86 -8.41 0.92 -16.43
N GLN A 87 -8.90 1.52 -17.51
CA GLN A 87 -9.99 2.50 -17.44
C GLN A 87 -11.22 1.96 -16.70
N GLN A 88 -11.62 0.72 -16.97
CA GLN A 88 -12.75 0.09 -16.28
C GLN A 88 -12.55 0.03 -14.75
N ARG A 89 -11.30 -0.18 -14.27
CA ARG A 89 -11.00 -0.18 -12.84
C ARG A 89 -11.09 1.22 -12.26
N ILE A 90 -10.64 2.24 -13.01
CA ILE A 90 -10.79 3.65 -12.64
C ILE A 90 -12.27 4.00 -12.53
N ASP A 91 -13.08 3.63 -13.52
CA ASP A 91 -14.52 3.90 -13.55
C ASP A 91 -15.25 3.24 -12.36
N ASN A 92 -14.89 2.01 -12.01
CA ASN A 92 -15.43 1.30 -10.85
C ASN A 92 -15.08 2.03 -9.54
N ILE A 93 -13.83 2.47 -9.39
CA ILE A 93 -13.40 3.25 -8.22
C ILE A 93 -14.19 4.55 -8.12
N LEU A 94 -14.34 5.28 -9.22
CA LEU A 94 -15.09 6.54 -9.26
C LEU A 94 -16.58 6.33 -8.96
N ALA A 95 -17.19 5.25 -9.46
CA ALA A 95 -18.58 4.90 -9.19
C ALA A 95 -18.83 4.61 -7.70
N ILE A 96 -17.86 3.99 -7.00
CA ILE A 96 -17.96 3.71 -5.56
C ILE A 96 -17.60 4.97 -4.74
N ALA A 97 -16.53 5.67 -5.10
CA ALA A 97 -16.06 6.84 -4.38
C ALA A 97 -17.04 8.02 -4.47
N ARG A 98 -17.76 8.15 -5.57
CA ARG A 98 -18.68 9.27 -5.87
C ARG A 98 -18.04 10.61 -5.53
N PRO A 99 -16.88 10.94 -6.09
CA PRO A 99 -16.17 12.14 -5.71
C PRO A 99 -16.96 13.38 -6.13
N ALA A 100 -16.84 14.45 -5.34
CA ALA A 100 -17.41 15.75 -5.69
C ALA A 100 -16.71 16.37 -6.91
N LEU A 101 -15.43 16.05 -7.10
CA LEU A 101 -14.64 16.48 -8.25
C LEU A 101 -13.54 15.44 -8.53
N VAL A 102 -13.22 15.26 -9.82
CA VAL A 102 -12.07 14.49 -10.28
C VAL A 102 -11.04 15.48 -10.82
N LEU A 103 -9.80 15.40 -10.34
CA LEU A 103 -8.70 16.25 -10.78
C LEU A 103 -7.59 15.41 -11.40
N THR A 104 -7.05 15.88 -12.50
CA THR A 104 -5.79 15.40 -13.08
C THR A 104 -4.63 16.28 -12.59
N ALA A 105 -3.38 15.85 -12.80
CA ALA A 105 -2.22 16.67 -12.51
C ALA A 105 -2.26 18.00 -13.27
N GLN A 106 -2.72 18.01 -14.54
CA GLN A 106 -2.84 19.21 -15.36
C GLN A 106 -3.90 20.18 -14.81
N GLU A 107 -5.07 19.69 -14.43
CA GLU A 107 -6.13 20.51 -13.84
C GLU A 107 -5.70 21.07 -12.48
N THR A 108 -5.06 20.23 -11.64
CA THR A 108 -4.48 20.68 -10.37
C THR A 108 -3.48 21.81 -10.59
N ALA A 109 -2.57 21.70 -11.56
CA ALA A 109 -1.62 22.76 -11.88
C ALA A 109 -2.34 24.06 -12.29
N ARG A 110 -3.36 23.95 -13.15
CA ARG A 110 -4.13 25.13 -13.66
C ARG A 110 -4.87 25.86 -12.53
N VAL A 111 -5.62 25.11 -11.69
CA VAL A 111 -6.45 25.74 -10.65
C VAL A 111 -5.63 26.21 -9.45
N SER A 112 -4.55 25.53 -9.12
CA SER A 112 -3.67 25.90 -8.01
C SER A 112 -2.73 27.09 -8.31
N ALA A 113 -2.68 27.57 -9.55
CA ALA A 113 -1.96 28.77 -9.93
C ALA A 113 -2.73 30.06 -9.60
N GLN A 114 -4.03 29.97 -9.31
CA GLN A 114 -4.88 31.11 -8.98
C GLN A 114 -4.88 31.31 -7.47
N GLY A 115 -4.38 32.46 -7.01
CA GLY A 115 -4.42 32.81 -5.59
C GLY A 115 -5.87 33.01 -5.10
N SER A 116 -6.14 32.71 -3.84
CA SER A 116 -7.41 33.00 -3.18
C SER A 116 -7.18 33.23 -1.68
N GLU A 117 -7.96 34.18 -1.10
CA GLU A 117 -7.96 34.49 0.33
C GLU A 117 -9.10 33.79 1.11
N THR A 118 -9.78 32.83 0.50
CA THR A 118 -10.89 32.14 1.15
C THR A 118 -10.41 31.40 2.42
N PRO A 119 -11.10 31.56 3.57
CA PRO A 119 -10.75 30.84 4.78
C PRO A 119 -10.78 29.32 4.58
N LEU A 120 -9.72 28.63 5.01
CA LEU A 120 -9.62 27.18 4.91
C LEU A 120 -10.38 26.51 6.04
N ARG A 121 -11.02 25.39 5.75
CA ARG A 121 -11.72 24.53 6.73
C ARG A 121 -11.14 23.11 6.68
N PRO A 122 -9.95 22.88 7.25
CA PRO A 122 -9.29 21.59 7.13
C PRO A 122 -10.06 20.49 7.87
N VAL A 123 -9.92 19.26 7.37
CA VAL A 123 -10.46 18.06 8.00
C VAL A 123 -10.11 17.98 9.47
N GLN A 124 -11.05 17.60 10.33
CA GLN A 124 -10.88 17.46 11.77
C GLN A 124 -10.34 16.05 12.11
N LYS A 125 -10.06 15.78 13.39
CA LYS A 125 -9.46 14.52 13.86
C LYS A 125 -10.22 13.29 13.38
N ASN A 126 -11.54 13.33 13.44
CA ASN A 126 -12.40 12.18 13.10
C ASN A 126 -12.87 12.20 11.64
N ASP A 127 -12.55 13.25 10.88
CA ASP A 127 -12.93 13.31 9.47
C ASP A 127 -12.03 12.41 8.63
N PRO A 128 -12.56 11.83 7.54
CA PRO A 128 -11.77 11.13 6.54
C PRO A 128 -10.66 12.03 5.98
N PHE A 129 -9.42 11.50 5.97
CA PHE A 129 -8.27 12.19 5.42
C PHE A 129 -7.96 11.66 4.02
N TYR A 130 -7.94 10.34 3.87
CA TYR A 130 -7.82 9.69 2.57
C TYR A 130 -8.67 8.40 2.51
N ILE A 131 -8.95 7.98 1.28
CA ILE A 131 -9.63 6.72 0.99
C ILE A 131 -8.79 5.98 -0.03
N LEU A 132 -8.24 4.81 0.36
CA LEU A 132 -7.46 3.95 -0.52
C LEU A 132 -8.27 2.74 -0.94
N PHE A 133 -8.25 2.45 -2.24
CA PHE A 133 -8.97 1.32 -2.79
C PHE A 133 -8.09 0.08 -2.86
N THR A 134 -8.56 -0.99 -2.23
CA THR A 134 -7.93 -2.32 -2.27
C THR A 134 -8.78 -3.29 -3.09
N SER A 135 -8.22 -4.43 -3.51
CA SER A 135 -8.98 -5.51 -4.14
C SER A 135 -10.02 -6.06 -3.16
N GLY A 136 -11.19 -6.43 -3.67
CA GLY A 136 -12.24 -7.09 -2.90
C GLY A 136 -12.45 -8.52 -3.39
N SER A 137 -12.82 -9.44 -2.50
CA SER A 137 -13.05 -10.85 -2.82
C SER A 137 -14.19 -11.10 -3.82
N THR A 138 -15.07 -10.11 -3.99
CA THR A 138 -16.22 -10.16 -4.93
C THR A 138 -15.89 -9.58 -6.31
N GLY A 139 -14.66 -9.17 -6.58
CA GLY A 139 -14.25 -8.51 -7.83
C GLY A 139 -14.45 -6.99 -7.83
N GLU A 140 -15.14 -6.44 -6.84
CA GLU A 140 -15.29 -5.00 -6.69
C GLU A 140 -14.25 -4.43 -5.72
N PRO A 141 -13.62 -3.28 -6.06
CA PRO A 141 -12.70 -2.62 -5.15
C PRO A 141 -13.43 -2.08 -3.91
N LYS A 142 -12.77 -2.14 -2.75
CA LYS A 142 -13.27 -1.60 -1.49
C LYS A 142 -12.43 -0.41 -1.04
N GLY A 143 -13.07 0.72 -0.76
CA GLY A 143 -12.41 1.95 -0.30
C GLY A 143 -12.24 1.94 1.21
N VAL A 144 -11.00 1.83 1.70
CA VAL A 144 -10.67 1.91 3.13
C VAL A 144 -10.58 3.38 3.53
N ILE A 145 -11.40 3.79 4.49
CA ILE A 145 -11.41 5.16 5.00
C ILE A 145 -10.34 5.29 6.08
N ILE A 146 -9.47 6.28 5.97
CA ILE A 146 -8.52 6.62 7.04
C ILE A 146 -8.78 8.05 7.49
N THR A 147 -9.02 8.22 8.80
CA THR A 147 -9.23 9.53 9.39
C THR A 147 -7.92 10.26 9.63
N ARG A 148 -7.98 11.58 9.81
CA ARG A 148 -6.81 12.35 10.23
C ARG A 148 -6.25 11.81 11.56
N GLY A 149 -7.09 11.41 12.49
CA GLY A 149 -6.68 10.86 13.77
C GLY A 149 -5.89 9.57 13.64
N CYS A 150 -6.33 8.64 12.78
CA CYS A 150 -5.60 7.39 12.49
C CYS A 150 -4.22 7.70 11.92
N LEU A 151 -4.16 8.58 10.92
CA LEU A 151 -2.89 9.00 10.29
C LEU A 151 -1.95 9.66 11.29
N GLU A 152 -2.44 10.60 12.11
CA GLU A 152 -1.62 11.31 13.10
C GLU A 152 -1.11 10.36 14.20
N HIS A 153 -1.89 9.36 14.59
CA HIS A 153 -1.44 8.34 15.53
C HIS A 153 -0.26 7.55 14.97
N PHE A 154 -0.38 7.06 13.73
CA PHE A 154 0.70 6.39 13.00
C PHE A 154 1.94 7.29 12.85
N LEU A 155 1.77 8.54 12.41
CA LEU A 155 2.88 9.48 12.21
C LEU A 155 3.62 9.79 13.51
N ASN A 156 2.91 10.05 14.61
CA ASN A 156 3.53 10.34 15.89
C ASN A 156 4.39 9.17 16.40
N TRP A 157 3.92 7.94 16.19
CA TRP A 157 4.71 6.75 16.46
C TRP A 157 5.97 6.70 15.58
N MET A 158 5.83 6.84 14.26
CA MET A 158 6.97 6.79 13.33
C MET A 158 8.00 7.88 13.61
N LEU A 159 7.56 9.09 13.91
CA LEU A 159 8.46 10.20 14.21
C LEU A 159 9.26 9.95 15.50
N GLY A 160 8.63 9.36 16.51
CA GLY A 160 9.28 9.00 17.79
C GLY A 160 10.18 7.78 17.65
N GLU A 161 9.67 6.68 17.10
CA GLU A 161 10.39 5.41 16.93
C GLU A 161 11.65 5.57 16.09
N GLN A 162 11.53 6.28 14.96
CA GLN A 162 12.62 6.47 14.01
C GLN A 162 13.46 7.73 14.26
N LYS A 163 13.08 8.56 15.23
CA LYS A 163 13.77 9.81 15.59
C LYS A 163 14.02 10.73 14.38
N PHE A 164 13.05 10.81 13.47
CA PHE A 164 13.18 11.60 12.24
C PHE A 164 13.38 13.10 12.48
N ALA A 165 12.84 13.63 13.59
CA ALA A 165 12.93 15.06 13.91
C ALA A 165 14.36 15.55 14.22
N GLU A 166 15.32 14.66 14.43
CA GLU A 166 16.69 15.01 14.81
C GLU A 166 17.57 15.43 13.61
N ARG A 167 17.15 15.13 12.37
CA ARG A 167 17.97 15.34 11.17
C ARG A 167 17.13 15.63 9.94
N THR A 168 17.73 16.22 8.92
CA THR A 168 17.14 16.33 7.58
C THR A 168 17.12 14.95 6.93
N GLU A 169 15.96 14.52 6.46
CA GLU A 169 15.75 13.24 5.81
C GLU A 169 15.36 13.41 4.33
N THR A 170 15.84 12.51 3.49
CA THR A 170 15.35 12.29 2.13
C THR A 170 14.76 10.88 2.07
N PHE A 171 13.45 10.81 1.88
CA PHE A 171 12.71 9.55 1.86
C PHE A 171 12.58 9.02 0.44
N LEU A 172 12.93 7.76 0.22
CA LEU A 172 12.61 7.07 -1.02
C LEU A 172 11.12 6.74 -1.04
N ASN A 173 10.40 7.22 -2.04
CA ASN A 173 9.03 6.81 -2.35
C ASN A 173 9.03 5.81 -3.49
N GLN A 174 8.84 4.54 -3.16
CA GLN A 174 8.76 3.44 -4.14
C GLN A 174 7.32 3.06 -4.45
N ALA A 175 6.45 2.97 -3.46
CA ALA A 175 5.05 2.61 -3.65
C ALA A 175 4.27 3.72 -4.38
N PRO A 176 3.34 3.39 -5.29
CA PRO A 176 2.42 4.37 -5.86
C PRO A 176 1.56 5.03 -4.78
N PHE A 177 1.12 6.26 -4.98
CA PHE A 177 0.27 6.97 -4.01
C PHE A 177 -1.11 6.32 -3.78
N SER A 178 -1.53 5.43 -4.66
CA SER A 178 -2.72 4.59 -4.48
C SER A 178 -2.51 3.39 -3.52
N PHE A 179 -1.30 3.23 -2.96
CA PHE A 179 -0.94 2.21 -1.97
C PHE A 179 -0.54 2.84 -0.65
N ASP A 180 -0.98 2.25 0.45
CA ASP A 180 -0.80 2.77 1.80
C ASP A 180 0.66 2.85 2.25
N LEU A 181 1.55 2.00 1.73
CA LEU A 181 2.98 2.11 2.04
C LEU A 181 3.54 3.50 1.69
N SER A 182 3.02 4.14 0.62
CA SER A 182 3.43 5.50 0.24
C SER A 182 3.03 6.57 1.26
N VAL A 183 2.08 6.29 2.13
CA VAL A 183 1.65 7.19 3.20
C VAL A 183 2.78 7.36 4.24
N MET A 184 3.57 6.30 4.48
CA MET A 184 4.70 6.32 5.40
C MET A 184 5.77 7.33 4.94
N ASP A 185 6.30 7.17 3.74
CA ASP A 185 7.35 8.04 3.21
C ASP A 185 6.85 9.46 2.95
N LEU A 186 5.67 9.61 2.36
CA LEU A 186 5.04 10.89 2.05
C LEU A 186 4.85 11.76 3.31
N TYR A 187 4.13 11.24 4.30
CA TYR A 187 3.77 12.09 5.44
C TYR A 187 4.87 12.18 6.49
N CYS A 188 5.75 11.18 6.62
CA CYS A 188 6.95 11.34 7.45
C CYS A 188 7.89 12.41 6.85
N SER A 189 8.07 12.46 5.53
CA SER A 189 8.87 13.52 4.90
C SER A 189 8.25 14.90 5.12
N LEU A 190 6.96 15.05 4.83
CA LEU A 190 6.27 16.35 4.97
C LEU A 190 6.21 16.84 6.42
N ALA A 191 5.99 15.95 7.39
CA ALA A 191 5.92 16.30 8.80
C ALA A 191 7.27 16.78 9.37
N THR A 192 8.39 16.34 8.80
CA THR A 192 9.74 16.64 9.28
C THR A 192 10.46 17.70 8.45
N GLY A 193 9.81 18.24 7.42
CA GLY A 193 10.47 19.10 6.45
C GLY A 193 11.52 18.36 5.62
N GLY A 194 11.39 17.05 5.48
CA GLY A 194 12.23 16.21 4.64
C GLY A 194 11.92 16.37 3.15
N THR A 195 12.64 15.65 2.32
CA THR A 195 12.39 15.57 0.87
C THR A 195 11.85 14.21 0.52
N LEU A 196 10.77 14.14 -0.25
CA LEU A 196 10.26 12.92 -0.84
C LEU A 196 10.92 12.72 -2.22
N PHE A 197 11.63 11.64 -2.42
CA PHE A 197 12.24 11.27 -3.69
C PHE A 197 11.47 10.11 -4.32
N SER A 198 10.68 10.39 -5.35
CA SER A 198 9.81 9.40 -5.98
C SER A 198 10.50 8.66 -7.13
N ILE A 199 10.39 7.34 -7.11
CA ILE A 199 10.85 6.45 -8.18
C ILE A 199 9.71 6.29 -9.21
N SER A 200 9.85 6.87 -10.39
CA SER A 200 8.87 6.72 -11.47
C SER A 200 8.85 5.29 -12.03
N ARG A 201 7.77 4.94 -12.74
CA ARG A 201 7.64 3.63 -13.39
C ARG A 201 8.76 3.37 -14.39
N ASP A 202 9.09 4.37 -15.21
CA ASP A 202 10.16 4.28 -16.22
C ASP A 202 11.52 3.96 -15.59
N LEU A 203 11.77 4.46 -14.36
CA LEU A 203 12.98 4.13 -13.62
C LEU A 203 12.98 2.65 -13.19
N VAL A 204 11.85 2.12 -12.73
CA VAL A 204 11.74 0.70 -12.32
C VAL A 204 11.91 -0.23 -13.53
N GLU A 205 11.37 0.15 -14.68
CA GLU A 205 11.47 -0.63 -15.91
C GLU A 205 12.87 -0.57 -16.56
N ASN A 206 13.68 0.44 -16.21
CA ASN A 206 15.05 0.61 -16.72
C ASN A 206 16.09 0.62 -15.59
N PRO A 207 16.73 -0.53 -15.28
CA PRO A 207 17.69 -0.63 -14.18
C PRO A 207 18.84 0.39 -14.24
N LYS A 208 19.35 0.71 -15.43
CA LYS A 208 20.45 1.69 -15.59
C LYS A 208 20.03 3.09 -15.14
N LEU A 209 18.82 3.50 -15.52
CA LEU A 209 18.26 4.79 -15.11
C LEU A 209 17.95 4.79 -13.61
N LEU A 210 17.44 3.67 -13.08
CA LEU A 210 17.16 3.52 -11.66
C LEU A 210 18.41 3.73 -10.80
N TYR A 211 19.49 2.99 -11.07
CA TYR A 211 20.72 3.11 -10.28
C TYR A 211 21.38 4.49 -10.42
N ARG A 212 21.32 5.10 -11.60
CA ARG A 212 21.77 6.49 -11.79
C ARG A 212 20.94 7.47 -10.95
N ALA A 213 19.62 7.32 -10.94
CA ALA A 213 18.72 8.16 -10.15
C ALA A 213 18.98 7.97 -8.65
N LEU A 214 19.15 6.73 -8.19
CA LEU A 214 19.48 6.40 -6.80
C LEU A 214 20.82 7.03 -6.37
N THR A 215 21.87 6.95 -7.19
CA THR A 215 23.18 7.57 -6.90
C THR A 215 23.05 9.08 -6.65
N ASN A 216 22.16 9.76 -7.35
CA ASN A 216 21.96 11.21 -7.25
C ASN A 216 20.84 11.62 -6.26
N SER A 217 20.19 10.67 -5.59
CA SER A 217 18.99 10.92 -4.82
C SER A 217 19.23 11.52 -3.44
N ASN A 218 20.43 11.37 -2.87
CA ASN A 218 20.76 11.69 -1.46
C ASN A 218 19.78 11.02 -0.46
N VAL A 219 19.21 9.88 -0.78
CA VAL A 219 18.29 9.14 0.07
C VAL A 219 18.97 8.75 1.39
N THR A 220 18.29 9.05 2.49
CA THR A 220 18.71 8.72 3.85
C THR A 220 17.81 7.66 4.48
N THR A 221 16.55 7.62 4.09
CA THR A 221 15.54 6.68 4.56
C THR A 221 14.90 5.98 3.37
N TRP A 222 15.11 4.69 3.28
CA TRP A 222 14.56 3.84 2.25
C TRP A 222 13.24 3.22 2.73
N VAL A 223 12.15 3.49 2.04
CA VAL A 223 10.85 2.85 2.28
C VAL A 223 10.46 2.06 1.05
N SER A 224 10.30 0.76 1.19
CA SER A 224 9.85 -0.10 0.08
C SER A 224 9.32 -1.45 0.57
N THR A 225 8.80 -2.24 -0.37
CA THR A 225 8.62 -3.66 -0.16
C THR A 225 9.97 -4.40 -0.18
N PRO A 226 10.10 -5.55 0.51
CA PRO A 226 11.26 -6.42 0.40
C PRO A 226 11.63 -6.80 -1.04
N SER A 227 10.64 -7.09 -1.89
CA SER A 227 10.86 -7.47 -3.30
C SER A 227 11.59 -6.39 -4.09
N PHE A 228 11.28 -5.11 -3.88
CA PHE A 228 11.98 -4.02 -4.56
C PHE A 228 13.45 -3.95 -4.16
N ALA A 229 13.74 -4.09 -2.87
CA ALA A 229 15.13 -4.14 -2.40
C ALA A 229 15.87 -5.38 -2.94
N GLN A 230 15.22 -6.55 -3.02
CA GLN A 230 15.79 -7.74 -3.63
C GLN A 230 16.15 -7.53 -5.10
N MET A 231 15.28 -6.85 -5.86
CA MET A 231 15.56 -6.46 -7.24
C MET A 231 16.80 -5.57 -7.32
N CYS A 232 16.91 -4.55 -6.44
CA CYS A 232 18.07 -3.69 -6.40
C CYS A 232 19.36 -4.45 -5.98
N LEU A 233 19.25 -5.44 -5.10
CA LEU A 233 20.37 -6.28 -4.66
C LEU A 233 20.93 -7.21 -5.75
N ILE A 234 20.27 -7.37 -6.91
CA ILE A 234 20.83 -8.10 -8.06
C ILE A 234 22.09 -7.39 -8.57
N GLU A 235 22.08 -6.07 -8.57
CA GLU A 235 23.21 -5.24 -8.97
C GLU A 235 24.27 -5.22 -7.85
N GLU A 236 25.52 -5.57 -8.18
CA GLU A 236 26.60 -5.63 -7.19
C GLU A 236 27.03 -4.27 -6.69
N THR A 237 26.89 -3.24 -7.50
CA THR A 237 27.21 -1.85 -7.15
C THR A 237 26.17 -1.22 -6.21
N PHE A 238 25.01 -1.84 -6.01
CA PHE A 238 24.03 -1.42 -5.03
C PHE A 238 24.53 -1.70 -3.60
N ARG A 239 25.29 -0.75 -3.11
CA ARG A 239 25.98 -0.77 -1.80
C ARG A 239 26.25 0.65 -1.31
N GLU A 240 26.80 0.77 -0.11
CA GLU A 240 27.04 2.05 0.57
C GLU A 240 27.70 3.15 -0.31
N PRO A 241 28.70 2.91 -1.17
CA PRO A 241 29.24 3.96 -2.05
C PRO A 241 28.21 4.53 -3.04
N MET A 242 27.20 3.77 -3.44
CA MET A 242 26.12 4.27 -4.31
C MET A 242 25.12 5.14 -3.52
N LEU A 243 24.82 4.77 -2.28
CA LEU A 243 23.88 5.45 -1.40
C LEU A 243 24.54 5.78 -0.07
N PRO A 244 25.53 6.70 -0.05
CA PRO A 244 26.40 6.94 1.11
C PRO A 244 25.66 7.53 2.31
N HIS A 245 24.45 8.06 2.10
CA HIS A 245 23.65 8.73 3.11
C HIS A 245 22.52 7.84 3.69
N VAL A 246 22.32 6.64 3.16
CA VAL A 246 21.28 5.72 3.67
C VAL A 246 21.63 5.30 5.10
N ARG A 247 20.68 5.55 6.00
CA ARG A 247 20.78 5.21 7.43
C ARG A 247 19.83 4.10 7.83
N ARG A 248 18.74 3.92 7.09
CA ARG A 248 17.74 2.91 7.41
C ARG A 248 16.98 2.42 6.19
N PHE A 249 16.59 1.15 6.26
CA PHE A 249 15.67 0.49 5.35
C PHE A 249 14.42 0.12 6.16
N LEU A 250 13.27 0.65 5.77
CA LEU A 250 11.96 0.37 6.36
C LEU A 250 11.17 -0.52 5.39
N PHE A 251 10.90 -1.74 5.79
CA PHE A 251 10.19 -2.72 4.98
C PHE A 251 8.81 -3.00 5.54
N CYS A 252 7.79 -2.93 4.69
CA CYS A 252 6.42 -3.32 5.00
C CYS A 252 5.77 -3.91 3.74
N GLY A 253 4.63 -4.59 3.93
CA GLY A 253 3.80 -5.07 2.83
C GLY A 253 4.08 -6.50 2.37
N GLU A 254 5.24 -7.07 2.67
CA GLU A 254 5.61 -8.46 2.33
C GLU A 254 6.44 -9.10 3.45
N THR A 255 6.56 -10.42 3.41
CA THR A 255 7.50 -11.13 4.30
C THR A 255 8.93 -10.74 3.96
N LEU A 256 9.69 -10.30 4.96
CA LEU A 256 11.11 -9.94 4.82
C LEU A 256 11.99 -11.20 4.99
N PRO A 257 12.67 -11.69 3.94
CA PRO A 257 13.52 -12.86 4.05
C PRO A 257 14.82 -12.55 4.83
N PRO A 258 15.27 -13.46 5.73
CA PRO A 258 16.53 -13.29 6.48
C PRO A 258 17.75 -13.03 5.57
N GLN A 259 17.81 -13.71 4.40
CA GLN A 259 18.89 -13.54 3.42
C GLN A 259 18.93 -12.12 2.83
N THR A 260 17.76 -11.49 2.63
CA THR A 260 17.70 -10.10 2.16
C THR A 260 18.31 -9.16 3.19
N VAL A 261 17.98 -9.36 4.47
CA VAL A 261 18.57 -8.58 5.57
C VAL A 261 20.08 -8.79 5.65
N ALA A 262 20.56 -10.03 5.60
CA ALA A 262 21.97 -10.34 5.64
C ALA A 262 22.75 -9.61 4.52
N ARG A 263 22.26 -9.66 3.27
CA ARG A 263 22.87 -8.97 2.12
C ARG A 263 22.82 -7.44 2.26
N LEU A 264 21.74 -6.89 2.79
CA LEU A 264 21.67 -5.43 3.03
C LEU A 264 22.68 -4.99 4.08
N ARG A 265 22.80 -5.73 5.18
CA ARG A 265 23.76 -5.41 6.25
C ARG A 265 25.22 -5.55 5.79
N GLU A 266 25.52 -6.53 4.93
CA GLU A 266 26.82 -6.64 4.29
C GLU A 266 27.15 -5.43 3.40
N ARG A 267 26.18 -4.97 2.59
CA ARG A 267 26.38 -3.91 1.61
C ARG A 267 26.23 -2.50 2.17
N PHE A 268 25.45 -2.35 3.24
CA PHE A 268 25.17 -1.09 3.93
C PHE A 268 25.37 -1.27 5.45
N PRO A 269 26.62 -1.47 5.91
CA PRO A 269 26.93 -1.85 7.30
C PRO A 269 26.53 -0.81 8.35
N ARG A 270 26.35 0.46 7.94
CA ARG A 270 25.91 1.55 8.81
C ARG A 270 24.39 1.75 8.85
N ALA A 271 23.67 1.10 7.94
CA ALA A 271 22.21 1.27 7.84
C ALA A 271 21.47 0.25 8.72
N GLU A 272 20.43 0.71 9.40
CA GLU A 272 19.50 -0.14 10.12
C GLU A 272 18.50 -0.78 9.16
N VAL A 273 18.07 -1.99 9.46
CA VAL A 273 16.99 -2.70 8.72
C VAL A 273 15.82 -2.91 9.67
N TRP A 274 14.66 -2.44 9.27
CA TRP A 274 13.42 -2.55 10.04
C TRP A 274 12.39 -3.39 9.30
N ASN A 275 11.74 -4.29 10.01
CA ASN A 275 10.61 -5.08 9.53
C ASN A 275 9.32 -4.57 10.18
N MET A 276 8.31 -4.27 9.38
CA MET A 276 7.07 -3.67 9.81
C MET A 276 5.88 -4.43 9.23
N TYR A 277 4.76 -4.41 9.95
CA TYR A 277 3.54 -5.08 9.53
C TYR A 277 2.31 -4.25 9.89
N GLY A 278 1.36 -4.22 9.00
CA GLY A 278 0.02 -3.71 9.18
C GLY A 278 -0.79 -3.85 7.89
N PRO A 279 -2.13 -3.98 7.99
CA PRO A 279 -3.05 -3.86 6.87
C PRO A 279 -3.42 -2.39 6.65
N THR A 280 -3.92 -2.07 5.47
CA THR A 280 -4.43 -0.74 5.12
C THR A 280 -5.53 -0.27 6.09
N GLU A 281 -6.34 -1.20 6.56
CA GLU A 281 -7.42 -1.00 7.53
C GLU A 281 -6.93 -0.61 8.95
N ALA A 282 -5.63 -0.74 9.21
CA ALA A 282 -4.99 -0.28 10.45
C ALA A 282 -3.83 0.70 10.16
N THR A 283 -3.97 1.51 9.12
CA THR A 283 -3.13 2.65 8.76
C THR A 283 -1.66 2.27 8.56
N VAL A 284 -1.34 1.67 7.42
CA VAL A 284 0.00 1.37 6.90
C VAL A 284 0.75 0.28 7.67
N ALA A 285 1.13 0.56 8.92
CA ALA A 285 1.86 -0.36 9.77
C ALA A 285 1.42 -0.20 11.22
N THR A 286 1.35 -1.32 11.93
CA THR A 286 0.92 -1.41 13.34
C THR A 286 2.06 -1.88 14.24
N THR A 287 2.99 -2.67 13.69
CA THR A 287 4.12 -3.22 14.44
C THR A 287 5.43 -2.92 13.74
N SER A 288 6.53 -2.86 14.50
CA SER A 288 7.89 -2.72 13.99
C SER A 288 8.91 -3.46 14.83
N ILE A 289 10.02 -3.83 14.17
CA ILE A 289 11.23 -4.33 14.84
C ILE A 289 12.46 -4.00 14.00
N ARG A 290 13.52 -3.54 14.67
CA ARG A 290 14.85 -3.47 14.06
C ARG A 290 15.45 -4.89 14.01
N ILE A 291 15.91 -5.28 12.83
CA ILE A 291 16.55 -6.57 12.63
C ILE A 291 18.06 -6.41 12.80
N ASP A 292 18.53 -6.66 13.98
CA ASP A 292 19.97 -6.73 14.31
C ASP A 292 20.50 -8.17 14.19
N ASP A 293 21.77 -8.39 14.59
CA ASP A 293 22.41 -9.71 14.49
C ASP A 293 21.76 -10.74 15.40
N ASP A 294 21.28 -10.32 16.57
CA ASP A 294 20.65 -11.22 17.53
C ASP A 294 19.29 -11.69 17.04
N VAL A 295 18.46 -10.77 16.50
CA VAL A 295 17.16 -11.09 15.89
C VAL A 295 17.38 -12.00 14.68
N LEU A 296 18.34 -11.67 13.81
CA LEU A 296 18.63 -12.43 12.59
C LEU A 296 19.12 -13.87 12.89
N LYS A 297 19.90 -14.05 13.95
CA LYS A 297 20.37 -15.37 14.40
C LYS A 297 19.30 -16.17 15.11
N LYS A 298 18.45 -15.49 15.91
CA LYS A 298 17.47 -16.15 16.80
C LYS A 298 16.23 -16.64 16.07
N TYR A 299 15.79 -15.91 15.00
CA TYR A 299 14.46 -16.14 14.42
C TYR A 299 14.49 -16.41 12.91
N SER A 300 13.79 -17.46 12.51
CA SER A 300 13.46 -17.78 11.12
C SER A 300 12.10 -18.50 11.08
N PRO A 301 11.04 -17.91 10.53
CA PRO A 301 10.96 -16.58 9.89
C PRO A 301 11.20 -15.41 10.87
N LEU A 302 11.52 -14.23 10.32
CA LEU A 302 11.71 -13.02 11.10
C LEU A 302 10.38 -12.52 11.70
N PRO A 303 10.38 -12.02 12.94
CA PRO A 303 9.21 -11.37 13.53
C PRO A 303 8.88 -10.08 12.80
N VAL A 304 7.62 -9.66 12.89
CA VAL A 304 7.16 -8.36 12.39
C VAL A 304 7.07 -7.30 13.49
N GLY A 305 7.45 -7.67 14.71
CA GLY A 305 7.76 -6.74 15.78
C GLY A 305 6.73 -6.59 16.89
N ARG A 306 6.80 -5.44 17.56
CA ARG A 306 5.91 -5.05 18.65
C ARG A 306 4.90 -4.03 18.17
N PRO A 307 3.68 -4.02 18.75
CA PRO A 307 2.69 -3.00 18.43
C PRO A 307 3.19 -1.59 18.81
N MET A 308 2.73 -0.60 18.05
CA MET A 308 2.91 0.81 18.41
C MET A 308 2.21 1.13 19.76
N PRO A 309 2.66 2.15 20.48
CA PRO A 309 2.04 2.54 21.75
C PRO A 309 0.53 2.84 21.62
N GLY A 310 -0.27 2.32 22.56
CA GLY A 310 -1.73 2.52 22.56
C GLY A 310 -2.49 1.65 21.55
N VAL A 311 -1.83 0.66 20.95
CA VAL A 311 -2.45 -0.33 20.06
C VAL A 311 -2.23 -1.73 20.65
N GLN A 312 -3.28 -2.52 20.65
CA GLN A 312 -3.24 -3.92 21.04
C GLN A 312 -3.20 -4.81 19.79
N VAL A 313 -2.38 -5.84 19.85
CA VAL A 313 -2.38 -6.94 18.87
C VAL A 313 -2.61 -8.23 19.64
N VAL A 314 -3.71 -8.90 19.36
CA VAL A 314 -4.07 -10.17 19.98
C VAL A 314 -4.23 -11.26 18.92
N ILE A 315 -4.05 -12.49 19.34
CA ILE A 315 -4.28 -13.68 18.52
C ILE A 315 -5.56 -14.33 19.00
N VAL A 316 -6.49 -14.60 18.09
CA VAL A 316 -7.78 -15.19 18.41
C VAL A 316 -8.01 -16.51 17.67
N ASP A 317 -8.82 -17.38 18.28
CA ASP A 317 -9.29 -18.60 17.62
C ASP A 317 -10.52 -18.34 16.71
N LEU A 318 -11.09 -19.40 16.15
CA LEU A 318 -12.27 -19.32 15.28
C LEU A 318 -13.54 -18.84 16.00
N ALA A 319 -13.61 -18.98 17.32
CA ALA A 319 -14.70 -18.46 18.17
C ALA A 319 -14.51 -16.97 18.53
N GLY A 320 -13.31 -16.43 18.28
CA GLY A 320 -12.95 -15.05 18.63
C GLY A 320 -12.33 -14.92 20.03
N GLU A 321 -12.04 -16.05 20.72
CA GLU A 321 -11.42 -16.06 22.03
C GLU A 321 -9.91 -15.81 21.92
N VAL A 322 -9.36 -15.00 22.82
CA VAL A 322 -7.93 -14.67 22.83
C VAL A 322 -7.10 -15.90 23.22
N LEU A 323 -6.16 -16.23 22.34
CA LEU A 323 -5.23 -17.34 22.55
C LEU A 323 -4.01 -16.92 23.38
N PRO A 324 -3.48 -17.81 24.23
CA PRO A 324 -2.24 -17.57 24.94
C PRO A 324 -1.04 -17.49 23.97
N PRO A 325 0.10 -16.90 24.41
CA PRO A 325 1.32 -16.86 23.61
C PRO A 325 1.70 -18.22 23.01
N GLU A 326 2.40 -18.22 21.89
CA GLU A 326 2.85 -19.37 21.06
C GLU A 326 1.72 -20.10 20.32
N GLN A 327 0.47 -19.91 20.63
CA GLN A 327 -0.62 -20.50 19.86
C GLN A 327 -0.88 -19.67 18.59
N ARG A 328 -1.18 -20.42 17.51
CA ARG A 328 -1.48 -19.87 16.20
C ARG A 328 -2.97 -19.57 16.06
N GLY A 329 -3.30 -18.38 15.58
CA GLY A 329 -4.68 -17.96 15.32
C GLY A 329 -4.74 -16.76 14.39
N GLU A 330 -5.90 -16.11 14.33
CA GLU A 330 -6.10 -14.89 13.57
C GLU A 330 -5.49 -13.68 14.33
N ILE A 331 -4.78 -12.83 13.62
CA ILE A 331 -4.29 -11.56 14.14
C ILE A 331 -5.45 -10.57 14.18
N VAL A 332 -5.73 -10.00 15.35
CA VAL A 332 -6.66 -8.88 15.56
C VAL A 332 -5.89 -7.67 16.03
N ILE A 333 -6.19 -6.50 15.48
CA ILE A 333 -5.59 -5.21 15.82
C ILE A 333 -6.67 -4.32 16.41
N ALA A 334 -6.44 -3.75 17.60
CA ALA A 334 -7.36 -2.83 18.27
C ALA A 334 -6.64 -1.55 18.69
N GLY A 335 -7.23 -0.38 18.37
CA GLY A 335 -6.67 0.92 18.76
C GLY A 335 -6.97 2.06 17.79
N GLN A 336 -6.36 3.22 18.07
CA GLN A 336 -6.64 4.50 17.39
C GLN A 336 -6.19 4.56 15.93
N ASN A 337 -5.37 3.63 15.46
CA ASN A 337 -4.94 3.51 14.08
C ASN A 337 -5.92 2.71 13.21
N VAL A 338 -6.96 2.10 13.81
CA VAL A 338 -7.93 1.29 13.09
C VAL A 338 -8.95 2.17 12.38
N SER A 339 -9.15 1.89 11.10
CA SER A 339 -10.11 2.57 10.20
C SER A 339 -11.54 2.57 10.75
N PRO A 340 -12.36 3.58 10.47
CA PRO A 340 -13.80 3.52 10.72
C PRO A 340 -14.52 2.50 9.83
N GLY A 341 -13.90 2.02 8.74
CA GLY A 341 -14.46 0.99 7.87
C GLY A 341 -14.32 1.27 6.38
N TYR A 342 -15.18 0.61 5.62
CA TYR A 342 -15.19 0.68 4.15
C TYR A 342 -16.25 1.65 3.65
N LEU A 343 -15.87 2.50 2.69
CA LEU A 343 -16.73 3.50 2.07
C LEU A 343 -17.98 2.86 1.44
N GLY A 344 -19.17 3.29 1.91
CA GLY A 344 -20.44 2.82 1.40
C GLY A 344 -20.72 1.32 1.57
N ARG A 345 -19.92 0.61 2.40
CA ARG A 345 -20.05 -0.84 2.61
C ARG A 345 -20.23 -1.19 4.10
N PRO A 346 -21.39 -0.84 4.70
CA PRO A 346 -21.66 -1.19 6.10
C PRO A 346 -21.68 -2.70 6.34
N ASP A 347 -22.06 -3.49 5.33
CA ASP A 347 -22.06 -4.95 5.34
C ASP A 347 -20.63 -5.51 5.57
N LEU A 348 -19.66 -5.10 4.78
CA LEU A 348 -18.25 -5.51 4.93
C LEU A 348 -17.63 -4.92 6.19
N THR A 349 -18.01 -3.69 6.53
CA THR A 349 -17.54 -3.03 7.75
C THR A 349 -17.96 -3.83 8.99
N GLY A 350 -19.22 -4.23 9.10
CA GLY A 350 -19.71 -5.02 10.24
C GLY A 350 -19.14 -6.44 10.32
N GLN A 351 -18.63 -7.00 9.19
CA GLN A 351 -17.97 -8.31 9.19
C GLN A 351 -16.53 -8.25 9.70
N ALA A 352 -15.80 -7.18 9.40
CA ALA A 352 -14.36 -7.09 9.64
C ALA A 352 -14.00 -6.22 10.86
N PHE A 353 -14.84 -5.24 11.19
CA PHE A 353 -14.58 -4.30 12.27
C PHE A 353 -15.58 -4.51 13.43
N PHE A 354 -15.08 -4.43 14.64
CA PHE A 354 -15.86 -4.61 15.86
C PHE A 354 -15.27 -3.77 17.00
N GLU A 355 -15.78 -3.91 18.21
CA GLU A 355 -15.23 -3.30 19.43
C GLU A 355 -14.54 -4.38 20.26
N PHE A 356 -13.31 -4.11 20.71
CA PHE A 356 -12.54 -4.98 21.57
C PHE A 356 -11.97 -4.15 22.74
N GLU A 357 -12.36 -4.49 23.97
CA GLU A 357 -11.96 -3.77 25.19
C GLU A 357 -12.15 -2.25 25.14
N GLY A 358 -13.24 -1.80 24.51
CA GLY A 358 -13.57 -0.37 24.37
C GLY A 358 -12.84 0.36 23.24
N GLU A 359 -12.00 -0.34 22.49
CA GLU A 359 -11.29 0.20 21.33
C GLU A 359 -11.84 -0.40 20.03
N ARG A 360 -11.75 0.37 18.93
CA ARG A 360 -12.09 -0.15 17.61
C ARG A 360 -11.09 -1.19 17.16
N ALA A 361 -11.58 -2.34 16.72
CA ALA A 361 -10.78 -3.49 16.34
C ALA A 361 -11.05 -3.94 14.92
N TYR A 362 -10.06 -4.58 14.31
CA TYR A 362 -10.10 -5.12 12.96
C TYR A 362 -9.61 -6.57 12.92
N ARG A 363 -10.41 -7.45 12.33
CA ARG A 363 -10.03 -8.82 11.98
C ARG A 363 -9.22 -8.79 10.69
N THR A 364 -7.95 -9.14 10.77
CA THR A 364 -7.04 -8.98 9.63
C THR A 364 -7.19 -10.05 8.56
N GLY A 365 -7.70 -11.24 8.92
CA GLY A 365 -7.63 -12.44 8.12
C GLY A 365 -6.21 -13.00 7.99
N ASP A 366 -5.24 -12.40 8.66
CA ASP A 366 -3.85 -12.88 8.73
C ASP A 366 -3.70 -13.86 9.89
N GLN A 367 -2.91 -14.91 9.70
CA GLN A 367 -2.51 -15.85 10.75
C GLN A 367 -1.18 -15.43 11.37
N GLY A 368 -1.09 -15.61 12.67
CA GLY A 368 0.15 -15.35 13.40
C GLY A 368 0.13 -15.92 14.80
N ARG A 369 1.18 -15.62 15.53
CA ARG A 369 1.32 -15.89 16.97
C ARG A 369 2.17 -14.83 17.64
N LEU A 370 2.02 -14.71 18.96
CA LEU A 370 2.88 -13.90 19.82
C LEU A 370 3.93 -14.81 20.46
N ARG A 371 5.20 -14.44 20.35
CA ARG A 371 6.31 -15.12 20.98
C ARG A 371 7.32 -14.10 21.49
N ASP A 372 7.75 -14.21 22.75
CA ASP A 372 8.66 -13.26 23.40
C ASP A 372 8.14 -11.79 23.32
N GLY A 373 6.82 -11.62 23.28
CA GLY A 373 6.17 -10.32 23.06
C GLY A 373 6.34 -9.75 21.65
N LEU A 374 6.79 -10.55 20.68
CA LEU A 374 6.91 -10.22 19.27
C LEU A 374 5.82 -10.91 18.47
N LEU A 375 5.27 -10.20 17.48
CA LEU A 375 4.34 -10.79 16.52
C LEU A 375 5.10 -11.49 15.41
N PHE A 376 4.66 -12.70 15.08
CA PHE A 376 5.10 -13.47 13.91
C PHE A 376 3.92 -13.62 12.96
N PHE A 377 4.12 -13.21 11.71
CA PHE A 377 3.16 -13.44 10.63
C PHE A 377 3.40 -14.82 10.02
N GLU A 378 2.34 -15.62 9.87
CA GLU A 378 2.43 -17.02 9.42
C GLU A 378 1.56 -17.33 8.20
N GLY A 379 1.09 -16.30 7.52
CA GLY A 379 0.29 -16.44 6.30
C GLY A 379 -1.10 -15.87 6.42
N ARG A 380 -2.01 -16.34 5.55
CA ARG A 380 -3.40 -15.87 5.51
C ARG A 380 -4.36 -17.03 5.78
N ILE A 381 -5.51 -16.68 6.37
CA ILE A 381 -6.63 -17.61 6.56
C ILE A 381 -7.42 -17.76 5.25
N ASP A 382 -7.49 -16.70 4.47
CA ASP A 382 -8.21 -16.62 3.21
C ASP A 382 -7.32 -16.84 1.98
N HIS A 383 -7.87 -16.61 0.79
CA HIS A 383 -7.17 -16.76 -0.49
C HIS A 383 -6.50 -15.46 -0.98
N GLN A 384 -6.33 -14.48 -0.10
CA GLN A 384 -5.61 -13.26 -0.42
C GLN A 384 -4.10 -13.51 -0.40
N ILE A 385 -3.39 -12.88 -1.29
CA ILE A 385 -1.93 -12.97 -1.37
C ILE A 385 -1.28 -11.59 -1.44
N LYS A 386 0.02 -11.55 -1.18
CA LYS A 386 0.88 -10.39 -1.46
C LYS A 386 1.86 -10.77 -2.57
N LEU A 387 1.86 -10.00 -3.66
CA LEU A 387 2.75 -10.20 -4.81
C LEU A 387 3.39 -8.87 -5.19
N SER A 388 4.70 -8.75 -5.04
CA SER A 388 5.47 -7.51 -5.28
C SER A 388 4.88 -6.28 -4.54
N GLY A 389 4.40 -6.50 -3.31
CA GLY A 389 3.76 -5.50 -2.45
C GLY A 389 2.28 -5.29 -2.69
N TYR A 390 1.75 -5.78 -3.79
CA TYR A 390 0.33 -5.66 -4.11
C TYR A 390 -0.50 -6.67 -3.32
N ARG A 391 -1.55 -6.18 -2.65
CA ARG A 391 -2.56 -7.00 -1.99
C ARG A 391 -3.57 -7.47 -3.03
N ILE A 392 -3.60 -8.77 -3.31
CA ILE A 392 -4.40 -9.38 -4.37
C ILE A 392 -5.37 -10.38 -3.78
N GLU A 393 -6.65 -10.16 -4.02
CA GLU A 393 -7.69 -11.17 -3.80
C GLU A 393 -7.74 -12.10 -5.03
N LEU A 394 -7.42 -13.37 -4.84
CA LEU A 394 -7.50 -14.34 -5.95
C LEU A 394 -8.92 -14.45 -6.49
N GLY A 395 -9.93 -14.30 -5.63
CA GLY A 395 -11.33 -14.25 -6.02
C GLY A 395 -11.69 -13.10 -6.96
N ASP A 396 -11.02 -11.94 -6.88
CA ASP A 396 -11.21 -10.84 -7.84
C ASP A 396 -10.83 -11.30 -9.27
N ILE A 397 -9.70 -12.00 -9.40
CA ILE A 397 -9.24 -12.52 -10.69
C ILE A 397 -10.18 -13.63 -11.19
N GLU A 398 -10.59 -14.53 -10.31
CA GLU A 398 -11.53 -15.62 -10.63
C GLU A 398 -12.87 -15.07 -11.11
N THR A 399 -13.43 -14.08 -10.42
CA THR A 399 -14.69 -13.41 -10.82
C THR A 399 -14.57 -12.75 -12.19
N ASN A 400 -13.45 -12.08 -12.47
CA ASN A 400 -13.22 -11.47 -13.78
C ASN A 400 -13.04 -12.53 -14.89
N LEU A 401 -12.41 -13.67 -14.59
CA LEU A 401 -12.34 -14.80 -15.53
C LEU A 401 -13.72 -15.40 -15.82
N LEU A 402 -14.51 -15.65 -14.78
CA LEU A 402 -15.88 -16.20 -14.90
C LEU A 402 -16.85 -15.30 -15.64
N SER A 403 -16.57 -13.99 -15.70
CA SER A 403 -17.38 -13.04 -16.49
C SER A 403 -17.10 -13.10 -18.00
N LEU A 404 -16.08 -13.86 -18.43
CA LEU A 404 -15.76 -14.06 -19.83
C LEU A 404 -16.61 -15.22 -20.40
N PRO A 405 -17.32 -15.04 -21.54
CA PRO A 405 -18.21 -16.08 -22.09
C PRO A 405 -17.53 -17.43 -22.40
N GLN A 406 -16.21 -17.39 -22.67
CA GLN A 406 -15.43 -18.59 -22.97
C GLN A 406 -15.10 -19.42 -21.73
N VAL A 407 -15.23 -18.86 -20.52
CA VAL A 407 -14.83 -19.50 -19.26
C VAL A 407 -16.06 -20.01 -18.53
N ARG A 408 -16.07 -21.33 -18.25
CA ARG A 408 -17.10 -21.98 -17.43
C ARG A 408 -16.74 -21.95 -15.94
N ASP A 409 -15.48 -22.31 -15.64
CA ASP A 409 -14.97 -22.35 -14.27
C ASP A 409 -13.52 -21.83 -14.24
N ALA A 410 -13.14 -21.15 -13.15
CA ALA A 410 -11.78 -20.63 -12.97
C ALA A 410 -11.33 -20.74 -11.52
N VAL A 411 -10.07 -21.10 -11.33
CA VAL A 411 -9.36 -21.10 -10.04
C VAL A 411 -8.00 -20.46 -10.24
N VAL A 412 -7.64 -19.50 -9.42
CA VAL A 412 -6.32 -18.85 -9.46
C VAL A 412 -5.51 -19.23 -8.22
N LEU A 413 -4.26 -19.61 -8.44
CA LEU A 413 -3.35 -20.01 -7.39
C LEU A 413 -2.01 -19.27 -7.51
N PRO A 414 -1.33 -18.99 -6.36
CA PRO A 414 0.02 -18.46 -6.37
C PRO A 414 1.03 -19.53 -6.79
N VAL A 415 1.97 -19.15 -7.64
CA VAL A 415 3.18 -19.94 -7.91
C VAL A 415 4.24 -19.49 -6.91
N THR A 416 4.62 -20.38 -5.99
CA THR A 416 5.54 -20.07 -4.90
C THR A 416 6.89 -20.77 -5.09
N LYS A 417 7.96 -20.11 -4.63
CA LYS A 417 9.30 -20.70 -4.51
C LYS A 417 9.96 -20.19 -3.24
N ASN A 418 10.46 -21.11 -2.43
CA ASN A 418 11.08 -20.79 -1.14
C ASN A 418 10.20 -19.92 -0.23
N GLY A 419 8.88 -20.15 -0.24
CA GLY A 419 7.90 -19.41 0.57
C GLY A 419 7.50 -18.03 0.02
N ALA A 420 8.08 -17.57 -1.09
CA ALA A 420 7.72 -16.32 -1.75
C ALA A 420 6.79 -16.57 -2.95
N VAL A 421 5.79 -15.72 -3.13
CA VAL A 421 4.92 -15.73 -4.32
C VAL A 421 5.67 -15.08 -5.48
N LEU A 422 5.88 -15.81 -6.57
CA LEU A 422 6.58 -15.33 -7.76
C LEU A 422 5.64 -14.84 -8.86
N SER A 423 4.49 -15.47 -9.00
CA SER A 423 3.50 -15.17 -10.03
C SER A 423 2.17 -15.86 -9.72
N LEU A 424 1.19 -15.64 -10.60
CA LEU A 424 -0.12 -16.27 -10.56
C LEU A 424 -0.26 -17.29 -11.68
N ALA A 425 -0.96 -18.40 -11.40
CA ALA A 425 -1.42 -19.37 -12.39
C ALA A 425 -2.94 -19.47 -12.33
N ALA A 426 -3.60 -19.44 -13.48
CA ALA A 426 -5.04 -19.67 -13.61
C ALA A 426 -5.30 -21.05 -14.16
N PHE A 427 -6.08 -21.84 -13.44
CA PHE A 427 -6.70 -23.07 -13.93
C PHE A 427 -8.08 -22.73 -14.48
N VAL A 428 -8.36 -23.11 -15.71
CA VAL A 428 -9.56 -22.71 -16.43
C VAL A 428 -10.26 -23.92 -17.04
N VAL A 429 -11.57 -23.97 -16.89
CA VAL A 429 -12.43 -24.87 -17.65
C VAL A 429 -13.17 -24.02 -18.66
N LEU A 430 -12.99 -24.30 -19.94
CA LEU A 430 -13.65 -23.57 -21.02
C LEU A 430 -15.12 -24.02 -21.18
N SER A 431 -15.99 -23.10 -21.60
CA SER A 431 -17.40 -23.38 -21.93
C SER A 431 -17.53 -24.31 -23.13
N ALA A 432 -16.63 -24.18 -24.11
CA ALA A 432 -16.50 -25.08 -25.25
C ALA A 432 -15.02 -25.26 -25.58
N ARG A 433 -14.66 -26.46 -26.06
CA ARG A 433 -13.26 -26.74 -26.46
C ARG A 433 -12.95 -25.93 -27.73
N GLU A 434 -11.97 -25.06 -27.66
CA GLU A 434 -11.49 -24.30 -28.80
C GLU A 434 -10.55 -25.14 -29.67
N GLN A 435 -10.53 -24.87 -31.00
CA GLN A 435 -9.58 -25.51 -31.91
C GLN A 435 -8.16 -24.94 -31.80
N ALA A 436 -8.02 -23.78 -31.15
CA ALA A 436 -6.75 -23.12 -30.91
C ALA A 436 -5.93 -23.83 -29.83
N SER A 437 -4.60 -23.67 -29.87
CA SER A 437 -3.73 -24.19 -28.81
C SER A 437 -3.96 -23.48 -27.49
N ASP A 438 -3.72 -24.17 -26.37
CA ASP A 438 -3.82 -23.66 -24.99
C ASP A 438 -3.05 -22.33 -24.82
N PHE A 439 -1.89 -22.19 -25.49
CA PHE A 439 -1.11 -20.96 -25.46
C PHE A 439 -1.86 -19.78 -26.08
N VAL A 440 -2.49 -19.98 -27.23
CA VAL A 440 -3.24 -18.93 -27.94
C VAL A 440 -4.47 -18.51 -27.13
N VAL A 441 -5.21 -19.50 -26.60
CA VAL A 441 -6.38 -19.24 -25.72
C VAL A 441 -5.95 -18.50 -24.47
N GLY A 442 -4.87 -18.91 -23.81
CA GLY A 442 -4.34 -18.27 -22.62
C GLY A 442 -3.92 -16.81 -22.86
N GLN A 443 -3.30 -16.51 -24.01
CA GLN A 443 -2.96 -15.14 -24.39
C GLN A 443 -4.21 -14.28 -24.66
N ALA A 444 -5.23 -14.85 -25.28
CA ALA A 444 -6.51 -14.17 -25.50
C ALA A 444 -7.21 -13.81 -24.18
N LEU A 445 -7.31 -14.78 -23.24
CA LEU A 445 -7.85 -14.56 -21.90
C LEU A 445 -7.06 -13.50 -21.13
N ARG A 446 -5.73 -13.56 -21.17
CA ARG A 446 -4.85 -12.59 -20.53
C ARG A 446 -5.09 -11.18 -21.07
N LYS A 447 -5.25 -11.03 -22.38
CA LYS A 447 -5.54 -9.74 -23.04
C LYS A 447 -6.90 -9.18 -22.59
N LEU A 448 -7.92 -10.02 -22.50
CA LEU A 448 -9.25 -9.62 -22.03
C LEU A 448 -9.24 -9.22 -20.55
N LEU A 449 -8.55 -9.99 -19.71
CA LEU A 449 -8.35 -9.63 -18.30
C LEU A 449 -7.62 -8.30 -18.14
N GLY A 450 -6.62 -8.02 -18.97
CA GLY A 450 -5.83 -6.77 -18.92
C GLY A 450 -6.64 -5.50 -19.22
N GLN A 451 -7.86 -5.63 -19.76
CA GLN A 451 -8.79 -4.53 -19.92
C GLN A 451 -9.53 -4.18 -18.60
N ARG A 452 -9.52 -5.08 -17.62
CA ARG A 452 -10.28 -5.02 -16.38
C ARG A 452 -9.41 -4.99 -15.12
N LEU A 453 -8.30 -5.73 -15.17
CA LEU A 453 -7.41 -5.92 -14.04
C LEU A 453 -6.02 -5.30 -14.29
N PRO A 454 -5.38 -4.75 -13.26
CA PRO A 454 -4.01 -4.26 -13.35
C PRO A 454 -3.03 -5.39 -13.75
N VAL A 455 -1.92 -5.02 -14.38
CA VAL A 455 -0.91 -5.96 -14.91
C VAL A 455 -0.38 -6.93 -13.84
N TYR A 456 -0.23 -6.48 -12.58
CA TYR A 456 0.26 -7.30 -11.48
C TYR A 456 -0.73 -8.38 -11.02
N MET A 457 -2.02 -8.27 -11.38
CA MET A 457 -3.05 -9.29 -11.12
C MET A 457 -3.19 -10.31 -12.25
N LEU A 458 -2.53 -10.11 -13.39
CA LEU A 458 -2.69 -11.00 -14.56
C LEU A 458 -1.90 -12.30 -14.37
N PRO A 459 -2.55 -13.49 -14.44
CA PRO A 459 -1.85 -14.76 -14.38
C PRO A 459 -0.78 -14.88 -15.48
N ARG A 460 0.39 -15.40 -15.11
CA ARG A 460 1.47 -15.65 -16.08
C ARG A 460 1.28 -16.98 -16.79
N LYS A 461 0.58 -17.93 -16.16
CA LYS A 461 0.34 -19.27 -16.68
C LYS A 461 -1.16 -19.56 -16.69
N PHE A 462 -1.66 -20.12 -17.80
CA PHE A 462 -3.01 -20.64 -17.92
C PHE A 462 -2.92 -22.13 -18.14
N LEU A 463 -3.71 -22.89 -17.40
CA LEU A 463 -3.79 -24.34 -17.43
C LEU A 463 -5.25 -24.71 -17.68
N PHE A 464 -5.49 -25.42 -18.77
CA PHE A 464 -6.84 -25.79 -19.16
C PHE A 464 -7.16 -27.21 -18.75
N LEU A 465 -8.33 -27.41 -18.16
CA LEU A 465 -8.82 -28.70 -17.66
C LEU A 465 -10.23 -28.96 -18.19
N ASP A 466 -10.60 -30.21 -18.36
CA ASP A 466 -11.98 -30.59 -18.69
C ASP A 466 -12.92 -30.41 -17.49
N ALA A 467 -12.41 -30.66 -16.26
CA ALA A 467 -13.10 -30.44 -14.99
C ALA A 467 -12.08 -30.29 -13.86
N PHE A 468 -12.47 -29.57 -12.79
CA PHE A 468 -11.64 -29.48 -11.59
C PHE A 468 -11.68 -30.74 -10.73
N PRO A 469 -10.56 -31.11 -10.07
CA PRO A 469 -10.57 -32.10 -9.01
C PRO A 469 -11.42 -31.57 -7.85
N MET A 470 -12.25 -32.44 -7.28
CA MET A 470 -13.14 -32.08 -6.18
C MET A 470 -12.72 -32.80 -4.90
N THR A 471 -12.89 -32.13 -3.77
CA THR A 471 -12.78 -32.76 -2.46
C THR A 471 -14.00 -33.65 -2.18
N PRO A 472 -13.90 -34.57 -1.20
CA PRO A 472 -15.05 -35.40 -0.81
C PRO A 472 -16.33 -34.62 -0.46
N ASN A 473 -16.17 -33.35 -0.05
CA ASN A 473 -17.29 -32.44 0.31
C ASN A 473 -17.81 -31.61 -0.89
N GLY A 474 -17.43 -31.94 -2.12
CA GLY A 474 -17.92 -31.28 -3.33
C GLY A 474 -17.34 -29.87 -3.56
N LYS A 475 -16.22 -29.50 -2.93
CA LYS A 475 -15.49 -28.25 -3.20
C LYS A 475 -14.31 -28.51 -4.12
N VAL A 476 -13.86 -27.51 -4.88
CA VAL A 476 -12.65 -27.61 -5.70
C VAL A 476 -11.44 -27.92 -4.81
N ASP A 477 -10.68 -28.97 -5.18
CA ASP A 477 -9.45 -29.35 -4.48
C ASP A 477 -8.27 -28.47 -4.94
N ARG A 478 -8.16 -27.30 -4.33
CA ARG A 478 -7.08 -26.34 -4.61
C ARG A 478 -5.69 -26.91 -4.28
N ALA A 479 -5.59 -27.78 -3.28
CA ALA A 479 -4.31 -28.40 -2.91
C ALA A 479 -3.81 -29.32 -4.02
N ARG A 480 -4.71 -30.11 -4.62
CA ARG A 480 -4.38 -30.98 -5.76
C ARG A 480 -4.00 -30.15 -7.02
N LEU A 481 -4.68 -29.04 -7.26
CA LEU A 481 -4.31 -28.13 -8.35
C LEU A 481 -2.94 -27.49 -8.09
N ALA A 482 -2.65 -27.05 -6.86
CA ALA A 482 -1.36 -26.47 -6.50
C ALA A 482 -0.19 -27.46 -6.68
N ALA A 483 -0.41 -28.76 -6.42
CA ALA A 483 0.60 -29.79 -6.61
C ALA A 483 0.99 -30.03 -8.08
N SER A 484 0.23 -29.48 -9.04
CA SER A 484 0.51 -29.56 -10.49
C SER A 484 1.25 -28.34 -11.05
N LEU A 485 1.58 -27.34 -10.22
CA LEU A 485 2.31 -26.12 -10.61
C LEU A 485 3.81 -26.32 -10.58
#